data_e86f48949499e245e542fc3ff477e804
#
_entry.id   e86f48949499e245e542fc3ff477e804
#
_cell.length_a   1.000
_cell.length_b   1.000
_cell.length_c   1.000
_cell.angle_alpha   90.00
_cell.angle_beta   90.00
_cell.angle_gamma   90.00
#
_symmetry.space_group_name_H-M   'P 1'
#
loop_
_entity.id
_entity.type
_entity.pdbx_description
1 polymer ?
#
loop_
_entity_poly.entity_id
_entity_poly.type
_entity_poly.pdbx_seq_one_letter_code
_entity_poly.pdbx_strand_id
1 'polypeptide(L)' 'MLRFTITLDRDEDGVWIAECPSVPGCVSQGSSRDEALASIQDAIRLCLQVRAEHGVPLTIETRQVEVAV' A
#
# COMPACT_ATOMS: atom_id res chain seq x y z
N MET A 1 14.99 8.54 -0.40
CA MET A 1 13.70 8.18 0.23
C MET A 1 12.61 8.06 -0.83
N LEU A 2 11.89 6.96 -0.84
CA LEU A 2 10.82 6.73 -1.79
C LEU A 2 9.46 7.13 -1.21
N ARG A 3 8.59 7.65 -2.07
CA ARG A 3 7.22 7.99 -1.70
C ARG A 3 6.25 7.06 -2.42
N PHE A 4 5.23 6.62 -1.70
CA PHE A 4 4.18 5.77 -2.24
C PHE A 4 2.82 6.34 -1.92
N THR A 5 1.91 6.25 -2.89
CA THR A 5 0.51 6.58 -2.66
C THR A 5 -0.15 5.39 -1.99
N ILE A 6 -0.88 5.66 -0.91
CA ILE A 6 -1.59 4.65 -0.12
C ILE A 6 -3.07 4.96 -0.12
N THR A 7 -3.89 3.95 -0.29
CA THR A 7 -5.33 4.07 -0.08
C THR A 7 -5.68 3.55 1.30
N LEU A 8 -6.59 4.24 1.96
CA LEU A 8 -7.12 3.85 3.26
C LEU A 8 -8.63 3.70 3.14
N ASP A 9 -9.13 2.59 3.63
CA ASP A 9 -10.55 2.33 3.66
C ASP A 9 -10.92 1.71 5.01
N ARG A 10 -12.17 1.80 5.37
CA ARG A 10 -12.68 1.25 6.61
C ARG A 10 -13.81 0.30 6.28
N ASP A 11 -13.72 -0.93 6.73
CA ASP A 11 -14.74 -1.93 6.45
C ASP A 11 -15.94 -1.82 7.41
N GLU A 12 -16.91 -2.69 7.23
CA GLU A 12 -18.13 -2.70 8.03
C GLU A 12 -17.88 -2.96 9.50
N ASP A 13 -16.83 -3.68 9.84
CA ASP A 13 -16.45 -4.02 11.19
C ASP A 13 -15.58 -2.96 11.86
N GLY A 14 -15.27 -1.89 11.14
CA GLY A 14 -14.44 -0.82 11.65
C GLY A 14 -12.95 -1.07 11.53
N VAL A 15 -12.55 -2.09 10.79
CA VAL A 15 -11.14 -2.37 10.52
C VAL A 15 -10.65 -1.45 9.41
N TRP A 16 -9.51 -0.81 9.65
CA TRP A 16 -8.86 0.02 8.65
C TRP A 16 -7.99 -0.83 7.74
N ILE A 17 -8.14 -0.64 6.45
CA ILE A 17 -7.39 -1.37 5.43
C ILE A 17 -6.56 -0.38 4.63
N ALA A 18 -5.27 -0.66 4.54
CA ALA A 18 -4.32 0.14 3.78
C ALA A 18 -3.79 -0.67 2.61
N GLU A 19 -3.73 -0.04 1.44
CA GLU A 19 -3.15 -0.66 0.24
C GLU A 19 -2.16 0.28 -0.39
N CYS A 20 -1.14 -0.30 -1.02
CA CYS A 20 -0.21 0.43 -1.87
C CYS A 20 -0.39 -0.05 -3.31
N PRO A 21 -1.15 0.69 -4.15
CA PRO A 21 -1.46 0.22 -5.51
C PRO A 21 -0.24 0.02 -6.40
N SER A 22 0.84 0.76 -6.15
CA SER A 22 2.06 0.63 -6.97
C SER A 22 2.92 -0.57 -6.59
N VAL A 23 2.59 -1.25 -5.49
CA VAL A 23 3.31 -2.46 -5.06
C VAL A 23 2.29 -3.60 -5.00
N PRO A 24 2.25 -4.50 -6.00
CA PRO A 24 1.24 -5.55 -6.06
C PRO A 24 1.24 -6.45 -4.83
N GLY A 25 0.05 -6.72 -4.31
CA GLY A 25 -0.12 -7.56 -3.14
C GLY A 25 0.22 -6.91 -1.82
N CYS A 26 0.55 -5.63 -1.82
CA CYS A 26 0.90 -4.90 -0.60
C CYS A 26 -0.35 -4.33 0.06
N VAL A 27 -0.90 -5.09 0.99
CA VAL A 27 -2.11 -4.76 1.74
C VAL A 27 -1.82 -4.97 3.22
N SER A 28 -2.36 -4.11 4.06
CA SER A 28 -2.25 -4.26 5.51
C SER A 28 -3.52 -3.76 6.18
N GLN A 29 -3.65 -4.01 7.46
CA GLN A 29 -4.83 -3.59 8.22
C GLN A 29 -4.44 -3.17 9.63
N GLY A 30 -5.36 -2.48 10.29
CA GLY A 30 -5.19 -2.07 11.67
C GLY A 30 -6.52 -1.72 12.31
N SER A 31 -6.53 -1.65 13.63
CA SER A 31 -7.72 -1.28 14.39
C SER A 31 -7.94 0.23 14.39
N SER A 32 -6.95 1.00 13.96
CA SER A 32 -7.04 2.45 13.79
C SER A 32 -6.36 2.84 12.49
N ARG A 33 -6.65 4.05 12.05
CA ARG A 33 -6.01 4.64 10.88
C ARG A 33 -4.49 4.68 11.01
N ASP A 34 -4.00 5.13 12.17
CA ASP A 34 -2.57 5.25 12.41
C ASP A 34 -1.89 3.87 12.46
N GLU A 35 -2.57 2.88 13.03
CA GLU A 35 -2.07 1.51 13.05
C GLU A 35 -1.96 0.91 11.65
N ALA A 36 -2.99 1.12 10.82
CA ALA A 36 -2.97 0.66 9.43
C ALA A 36 -1.86 1.34 8.63
N LEU A 37 -1.63 2.65 8.85
CA LEU A 37 -0.55 3.37 8.19
C LEU A 37 0.82 2.84 8.60
N ALA A 38 1.04 2.57 9.86
CA ALA A 38 2.30 1.99 10.34
C ALA A 38 2.50 0.60 9.75
N SER A 39 1.46 -0.21 9.72
CA SER A 39 1.52 -1.58 9.19
C SER A 39 1.83 -1.60 7.70
N ILE A 40 1.25 -0.69 6.91
CA ILE A 40 1.50 -0.67 5.47
C ILE A 40 2.92 -0.21 5.15
N GLN A 41 3.51 0.66 5.96
CA GLN A 41 4.90 1.05 5.78
C GLN A 41 5.84 -0.15 5.92
N ASP A 42 5.61 -0.97 6.92
CA ASP A 42 6.39 -2.21 7.11
C ASP A 42 6.14 -3.20 5.98
N ALA A 43 4.89 -3.33 5.54
CA ALA A 43 4.54 -4.21 4.43
C ALA A 43 5.23 -3.80 3.13
N ILE A 44 5.28 -2.50 2.84
CA ILE A 44 5.97 -1.97 1.66
C ILE A 44 7.46 -2.31 1.74
N ARG A 45 8.08 -2.08 2.89
CA ARG A 45 9.50 -2.36 3.08
C ARG A 45 9.81 -3.82 2.81
N LEU A 46 8.99 -4.73 3.34
CA LEU A 46 9.15 -6.16 3.12
C LEU A 46 8.93 -6.56 1.66
N CYS A 47 7.91 -6.01 1.01
CA CYS A 47 7.63 -6.29 -0.40
C CYS A 47 8.79 -5.84 -1.30
N LEU A 48 9.35 -4.66 -1.03
CA LEU A 48 10.49 -4.16 -1.81
C LEU A 48 11.73 -5.01 -1.57
N GLN A 49 11.96 -5.45 -0.35
CA GLN A 49 13.09 -6.31 -0.02
C GLN A 49 13.00 -7.65 -0.75
N VAL A 50 11.83 -8.28 -0.75
CA VAL A 50 11.61 -9.55 -1.45
C VAL A 50 11.83 -9.38 -2.95
N ARG A 51 11.33 -8.30 -3.54
CA ARG A 51 11.54 -8.03 -4.96
C ARG A 51 13.02 -7.84 -5.29
N ALA A 52 13.76 -7.14 -4.44
CA ALA A 52 15.18 -6.95 -4.62
C ALA A 52 15.94 -8.27 -4.57
N GLU A 53 15.59 -9.16 -3.63
CA GLU A 53 16.19 -10.48 -3.50
C GLU A 53 15.94 -11.37 -4.70
N HIS A 54 14.77 -11.25 -5.33
CA HIS A 54 14.40 -12.02 -6.50
C HIS A 54 14.74 -11.34 -7.82
N GLY A 55 15.34 -10.14 -7.77
CA GLY A 55 15.69 -9.39 -8.97
C GLY A 55 14.49 -8.89 -9.76
N VAL A 56 13.33 -8.73 -9.13
CA VAL A 56 12.11 -8.27 -9.79
C VAL A 56 12.03 -6.75 -9.66
N PRO A 57 12.13 -5.99 -10.75
CA PRO A 57 12.02 -4.53 -10.68
C PRO A 57 10.60 -4.08 -10.38
N LEU A 58 10.49 -2.92 -9.75
CA LEU A 58 9.20 -2.28 -9.52
C LEU A 58 8.83 -1.48 -10.77
N THR A 59 8.01 -2.07 -11.64
CA THR A 59 7.68 -1.49 -12.95
C THR A 59 6.26 -0.91 -13.03
N ILE A 60 5.51 -0.95 -11.93
CA ILE A 60 4.13 -0.48 -11.92
C ILE A 60 4.09 1.03 -11.75
N GLU A 61 3.38 1.69 -12.66
CA GLU A 61 3.13 3.11 -12.58
C GLU A 61 1.77 3.37 -11.94
N THR A 62 1.72 4.36 -11.05
CA THR A 62 0.44 4.86 -10.53
C THR A 62 0.17 6.20 -11.17
N ARG A 63 -1.07 6.41 -11.60
CA ARG A 63 -1.51 7.65 -12.22
C ARG A 63 -2.84 8.08 -11.64
N GLN A 64 -3.05 9.38 -11.62
CA GLN A 64 -4.34 9.94 -11.24
C GLN A 64 -5.10 10.26 -12.51
N VAL A 65 -6.38 9.91 -12.53
CA VAL A 65 -7.27 10.26 -13.64
C VAL A 65 -8.47 11.03 -13.10
N GLU A 66 -8.97 11.95 -13.90
CA GLU A 66 -10.17 12.69 -13.55
C GLU A 66 -11.37 12.05 -14.22
N VAL A 67 -12.46 11.92 -13.46
CA VAL A 67 -13.71 11.36 -13.97
C VAL A 67 -14.81 12.34 -13.64
N ALA A 68 -15.57 12.73 -14.66
CA ALA A 68 -16.73 13.58 -14.48
C ALA A 68 -17.88 12.75 -13.92
N VAL A 69 -18.42 13.14 -12.78
CA VAL A 69 -19.56 12.49 -12.13
C VAL A 69 -20.70 13.46 -11.88
#